data_4132cb933ac9fde74324865da8bcda2d
#
_entry.id   4132cb933ac9fde74324865da8bcda2d
#
_cell.length_a   1.000
_cell.length_b   1.000
_cell.length_c   1.000
_cell.angle_alpha   90.00
_cell.angle_beta   90.00
_cell.angle_gamma   90.00
#
_symmetry.space_group_name_H-M   'P 1'
#
loop_
_entity.id
_entity.type
_entity.pdbx_description
1 polymer ?
#
loop_
_entity_poly.entity_id
_entity_poly.type
_entity_poly.pdbx_seq_one_letter_code
_entity_poly.pdbx_strand_id
1 'polypeptide(L)'
;MKLKKYIEFIKESSGYEYGCVMIEVPVSNWNELTNSIDPKDVYTGGDDSHGIQEYPHLTLLYGLEKGVTEDQVKSIIDNFKGVIKIEIDGINLFENEQFDVLKFNVVSDPGLQQLHDELSELPNTDKFPTYTPHITIVYLNKGEGKKYVNPNYKYSVKNINKIVYSSPDKEKVYFEI
;
A
#
# COMPACT_ATOMS: atom_id res chain seq x y z
N MET A 1 -14.13 -1.17 -14.35
CA MET A 1 -13.17 -0.53 -15.28
C MET A 1 -11.96 0.11 -14.59
N LYS A 2 -12.03 0.52 -13.31
CA LYS A 2 -10.92 1.18 -12.57
C LYS A 2 -9.87 0.20 -12.03
N LEU A 3 -10.25 -1.01 -11.64
CA LEU A 3 -9.33 -2.03 -11.11
C LEU A 3 -8.43 -2.66 -12.18
N LYS A 4 -8.89 -2.75 -13.43
CA LYS A 4 -8.09 -3.31 -14.53
C LYS A 4 -6.78 -2.53 -14.75
N LYS A 5 -6.79 -1.21 -14.49
CA LYS A 5 -5.58 -0.36 -14.55
C LYS A 5 -4.62 -0.59 -13.37
N TYR A 6 -5.16 -0.92 -12.18
CA TYR A 6 -4.32 -1.23 -11.03
C TYR A 6 -3.52 -2.52 -11.25
N ILE A 7 -4.09 -3.49 -11.95
CA ILE A 7 -3.46 -4.79 -12.25
C ILE A 7 -2.44 -4.72 -13.38
N GLU A 8 -2.72 -3.95 -14.45
CA GLU A 8 -1.74 -3.69 -15.51
C GLU A 8 -0.49 -3.00 -14.97
N PHE A 9 -0.65 -2.28 -13.89
CA PHE A 9 0.38 -1.51 -13.21
C PHE A 9 1.35 -2.37 -12.37
N ILE A 10 0.91 -3.53 -11.86
CA ILE A 10 1.75 -4.46 -11.07
C ILE A 10 2.51 -5.46 -11.97
N LYS A 11 2.17 -5.55 -13.25
CA LYS A 11 2.58 -6.64 -14.13
C LYS A 11 3.91 -6.47 -14.84
N GLU A 12 4.67 -5.39 -14.64
CA GLU A 12 5.87 -5.17 -15.44
C GLU A 12 7.18 -5.42 -14.69
N SER A 13 7.87 -6.43 -15.23
CA SER A 13 9.33 -6.64 -15.34
C SER A 13 10.21 -6.70 -14.08
N SER A 14 11.38 -7.25 -14.26
CA SER A 14 12.51 -7.42 -13.34
C SER A 14 13.12 -6.14 -12.73
N GLY A 15 12.54 -4.98 -12.96
CA GLY A 15 12.71 -3.70 -12.28
C GLY A 15 11.34 -3.10 -12.03
N TYR A 16 11.15 -2.30 -11.01
CA TYR A 16 9.96 -1.48 -10.91
C TYR A 16 10.01 -0.42 -12.00
N GLU A 17 8.95 -0.28 -12.79
CA GLU A 17 8.90 0.78 -13.79
C GLU A 17 8.80 2.16 -13.10
N TYR A 18 8.23 2.19 -11.90
CA TYR A 18 7.91 3.40 -11.14
C TYR A 18 8.35 3.31 -9.70
N GLY A 19 8.60 4.46 -9.10
CA GLY A 19 8.83 4.59 -7.67
C GLY A 19 7.54 4.57 -6.85
N CYS A 20 7.70 4.32 -5.55
CA CYS A 20 6.61 4.26 -4.59
C CYS A 20 7.01 4.92 -3.27
N VAL A 21 6.11 5.71 -2.69
CA VAL A 21 6.25 6.21 -1.31
C VAL A 21 5.22 5.52 -0.43
N MET A 22 5.67 4.97 0.69
CA MET A 22 4.84 4.21 1.60
C MET A 22 5.19 4.47 3.06
N ILE A 23 4.28 4.17 3.95
CA ILE A 23 4.48 4.15 5.41
C ILE A 23 4.58 2.70 5.85
N GLU A 24 5.64 2.35 6.58
CA GLU A 24 5.67 1.08 7.32
C GLU A 24 4.73 1.19 8.53
N VAL A 25 3.81 0.24 8.65
CA VAL A 25 2.76 0.28 9.66
C VAL A 25 2.97 -0.84 10.67
N PRO A 26 3.32 -0.54 11.94
CA PRO A 26 3.52 -1.59 12.94
C PRO A 26 2.17 -2.19 13.36
N VAL A 27 1.82 -3.34 12.79
CA VAL A 27 0.65 -4.14 13.17
C VAL A 27 1.12 -5.33 14.02
N SER A 28 0.80 -5.31 15.31
CA SER A 28 1.38 -6.25 16.30
C SER A 28 1.03 -7.72 16.06
N ASN A 29 -0.13 -8.01 15.49
CA ASN A 29 -0.58 -9.38 15.19
C ASN A 29 -0.46 -9.74 13.69
N TRP A 30 0.43 -9.07 12.96
CA TRP A 30 0.61 -9.29 11.52
C TRP A 30 0.90 -10.74 11.16
N ASN A 31 1.88 -11.34 11.84
CA ASN A 31 2.26 -12.72 11.60
C ASN A 31 1.14 -13.71 11.95
N GLU A 32 0.39 -13.46 13.03
CA GLU A 32 -0.76 -14.28 13.38
C GLU A 32 -1.83 -14.25 12.29
N LEU A 33 -2.14 -13.05 11.82
CA LEU A 33 -3.11 -12.85 10.76
C LEU A 33 -2.68 -13.53 9.45
N THR A 34 -1.46 -13.30 9.00
CA THR A 34 -0.96 -13.87 7.74
C THR A 34 -0.82 -15.39 7.81
N ASN A 35 -0.41 -15.93 8.97
CA ASN A 35 -0.34 -17.38 9.18
C ASN A 35 -1.73 -18.06 9.26
N SER A 36 -2.80 -17.31 9.49
CA SER A 36 -4.16 -17.83 9.47
C SER A 36 -4.72 -18.03 8.05
N ILE A 37 -4.04 -17.49 7.04
CA ILE A 37 -4.43 -17.64 5.64
C ILE A 37 -4.05 -19.04 5.14
N ASP A 38 -5.02 -19.77 4.59
CA ASP A 38 -4.76 -21.08 3.98
C ASP A 38 -3.90 -20.89 2.72
N PRO A 39 -2.72 -21.51 2.63
CA PRO A 39 -1.83 -21.37 1.48
C PRO A 39 -2.48 -21.72 0.13
N LYS A 40 -3.46 -22.61 0.11
CA LYS A 40 -4.19 -22.98 -1.12
C LYS A 40 -5.06 -21.85 -1.68
N ASP A 41 -5.45 -20.89 -0.84
CA ASP A 41 -6.26 -19.74 -1.23
C ASP A 41 -5.43 -18.59 -1.78
N VAL A 42 -4.12 -18.64 -1.57
CA VAL A 42 -3.20 -17.56 -1.97
C VAL A 42 -3.02 -17.55 -3.49
N TYR A 43 -3.24 -16.38 -4.08
CA TYR A 43 -2.97 -16.13 -5.49
C TYR A 43 -1.54 -15.64 -5.65
N THR A 44 -0.71 -16.35 -6.40
CA THR A 44 0.70 -16.00 -6.64
C THR A 44 0.94 -15.35 -8.00
N GLY A 45 -0.03 -15.41 -8.90
CA GLY A 45 0.05 -14.78 -10.22
C GLY A 45 1.19 -15.29 -11.12
N GLY A 46 2.05 -16.16 -10.60
CA GLY A 46 3.24 -16.63 -11.29
C GLY A 46 4.43 -15.67 -11.21
N ASP A 47 4.35 -14.64 -10.40
CA ASP A 47 5.41 -13.65 -10.12
C ASP A 47 5.42 -13.24 -8.64
N ASP A 48 6.46 -12.51 -8.24
CA ASP A 48 6.67 -12.08 -6.85
C ASP A 48 5.81 -10.85 -6.43
N SER A 49 4.96 -10.35 -7.32
CA SER A 49 4.14 -9.15 -7.04
C SER A 49 2.85 -9.46 -6.29
N HIS A 50 2.52 -10.74 -6.17
CA HIS A 50 1.31 -11.25 -5.52
C HIS A 50 1.69 -12.10 -4.29
N GLY A 51 0.70 -12.70 -3.64
CA GLY A 51 0.89 -13.53 -2.47
C GLY A 51 0.66 -12.76 -1.16
N ILE A 52 1.21 -13.28 -0.07
CA ILE A 52 1.15 -12.66 1.26
C ILE A 52 2.19 -11.55 1.32
N GLN A 53 1.78 -10.36 1.79
CA GLN A 53 2.72 -9.28 1.98
C GLN A 53 3.67 -9.57 3.14
N GLU A 54 4.96 -9.35 2.92
CA GLU A 54 6.02 -9.65 3.90
C GLU A 54 5.88 -8.79 5.17
N TYR A 55 5.53 -7.51 4.99
CA TYR A 55 5.31 -6.57 6.08
C TYR A 55 4.17 -5.60 5.76
N PRO A 56 3.46 -5.13 6.80
CA PRO A 56 2.35 -4.21 6.58
C PRO A 56 2.86 -2.82 6.19
N HIS A 57 2.35 -2.29 5.10
CA HIS A 57 2.64 -0.95 4.62
C HIS A 57 1.41 -0.30 4.01
N LEU A 58 1.36 1.02 4.13
CA LEU A 58 0.35 1.86 3.52
C LEU A 58 1.00 2.67 2.40
N THR A 59 0.53 2.52 1.18
CA THR A 59 1.01 3.30 0.05
C THR A 59 0.46 4.72 0.12
N LEU A 60 1.35 5.71 0.15
CA LEU A 60 1.01 7.12 0.01
C LEU A 60 0.85 7.49 -1.47
N LEU A 61 1.83 7.17 -2.28
CA LEU A 61 1.79 7.37 -3.72
C LEU A 61 2.58 6.28 -4.42
N TYR A 62 1.98 5.69 -5.44
CA TYR A 62 2.64 4.81 -6.39
C TYR A 62 2.72 5.50 -7.75
N GLY A 63 3.68 5.10 -8.58
CA GLY A 63 3.74 5.58 -9.94
C GLY A 63 4.68 6.76 -10.16
N LEU A 64 5.58 7.06 -9.22
CA LEU A 64 6.60 8.08 -9.40
C LEU A 64 7.52 7.73 -10.57
N GLU A 65 7.68 8.69 -11.50
CA GLU A 65 8.49 8.50 -12.70
C GLU A 65 9.98 8.41 -12.37
N LYS A 66 10.75 7.76 -13.25
CA LYS A 66 12.21 7.56 -13.08
C LYS A 66 13.03 8.83 -12.85
N GLY A 67 12.52 9.99 -13.23
CA GLY A 67 13.18 11.29 -13.02
C GLY A 67 13.02 11.85 -11.60
N VAL A 68 12.15 11.27 -10.79
CA VAL A 68 11.95 11.71 -9.41
C VAL A 68 13.09 11.23 -8.54
N THR A 69 13.74 12.19 -7.85
CA THR A 69 14.89 11.91 -7.00
C THR A 69 14.48 11.76 -5.53
N GLU A 70 15.36 11.10 -4.77
CA GLU A 70 15.25 11.01 -3.31
C GLU A 70 15.11 12.39 -2.67
N ASP A 71 15.92 13.35 -3.08
CA ASP A 71 15.92 14.72 -2.51
C ASP A 71 14.57 15.44 -2.72
N GLN A 72 13.91 15.20 -3.84
CA GLN A 72 12.58 15.77 -4.09
C GLN A 72 11.53 15.18 -3.14
N VAL A 73 11.53 13.86 -2.97
CA VAL A 73 10.64 13.18 -2.01
C VAL A 73 10.95 13.62 -0.58
N LYS A 74 12.24 13.64 -0.22
CA LYS A 74 12.72 14.11 1.09
C LYS A 74 12.28 15.52 1.39
N SER A 75 12.38 16.43 0.43
CA SER A 75 11.97 17.83 0.61
C SER A 75 10.50 17.96 0.96
N ILE A 76 9.63 17.16 0.37
CA ILE A 76 8.20 17.15 0.71
C ILE A 76 8.00 16.63 2.13
N ILE A 77 8.64 15.50 2.48
CA ILE A 77 8.51 14.90 3.81
C ILE A 77 9.03 15.83 4.91
N ASP A 78 10.18 16.45 4.72
CA ASP A 78 10.77 17.39 5.69
C ASP A 78 9.92 18.64 5.90
N ASN A 79 9.21 19.10 4.88
CA ASN A 79 8.33 20.25 4.95
C ASN A 79 6.92 19.92 5.43
N PHE A 80 6.53 18.67 5.46
CA PHE A 80 5.24 18.24 5.97
C PHE A 80 5.09 18.60 7.45
N LYS A 81 4.02 19.32 7.79
CA LYS A 81 3.73 19.78 9.17
C LYS A 81 2.45 19.16 9.73
N GLY A 82 1.84 18.26 8.97
CA GLY A 82 0.67 17.54 9.41
C GLY A 82 0.98 16.48 10.47
N VAL A 83 -0.06 15.89 11.01
CA VAL A 83 0.02 14.73 11.90
C VAL A 83 -0.66 13.58 11.19
N ILE A 84 0.04 12.46 11.04
CA ILE A 84 -0.49 11.25 10.43
C ILE A 84 -1.08 10.36 11.52
N LYS A 85 -2.34 9.95 11.32
CA LYS A 85 -3.00 8.93 12.14
C LYS A 85 -3.42 7.79 11.25
N ILE A 86 -3.12 6.57 11.67
CA ILE A 86 -3.57 5.37 10.98
C ILE A 86 -4.52 4.61 11.91
N GLU A 87 -5.79 4.63 11.56
CA GLU A 87 -6.84 3.87 12.22
C GLU A 87 -7.36 2.83 11.24
N ILE A 88 -7.26 1.56 11.61
CA ILE A 88 -7.78 0.45 10.82
C ILE A 88 -9.23 0.21 11.24
N ASP A 89 -10.11 0.19 10.24
CA ASP A 89 -11.55 0.00 10.40
C ASP A 89 -12.04 -1.15 9.51
N GLY A 90 -11.72 -2.35 9.92
CA GLY A 90 -12.14 -3.58 9.26
C GLY A 90 -11.11 -4.19 8.33
N ILE A 91 -11.27 -5.50 8.13
CA ILE A 91 -10.63 -6.28 7.07
C ILE A 91 -11.67 -6.49 5.98
N ASN A 92 -11.34 -6.10 4.76
CA ASN A 92 -12.26 -6.11 3.63
C ASN A 92 -11.56 -6.53 2.34
N LEU A 93 -12.28 -6.55 1.24
CA LEU A 93 -11.77 -6.97 -0.07
C LEU A 93 -11.81 -5.83 -1.09
N PHE A 94 -10.80 -5.84 -1.98
CA PHE A 94 -10.99 -5.39 -3.35
C PHE A 94 -11.22 -6.63 -4.21
N GLU A 95 -12.42 -6.75 -4.76
CA GLU A 95 -12.75 -7.85 -5.67
C GLU A 95 -12.45 -7.42 -7.10
N ASN A 96 -11.69 -8.23 -7.84
CA ASN A 96 -11.45 -8.02 -9.25
C ASN A 96 -11.70 -9.30 -10.07
N GLU A 97 -11.45 -9.29 -11.38
CA GLU A 97 -11.80 -10.41 -12.25
C GLU A 97 -10.94 -11.66 -12.03
N GLN A 98 -9.67 -11.50 -11.63
CA GLN A 98 -8.68 -12.57 -11.56
C GLN A 98 -8.40 -13.05 -10.14
N PHE A 99 -8.41 -12.12 -9.17
CA PHE A 99 -8.10 -12.40 -7.77
C PHE A 99 -8.85 -11.44 -6.85
N ASP A 100 -8.86 -11.75 -5.58
CA ASP A 100 -9.32 -10.84 -4.54
C ASP A 100 -8.11 -10.30 -3.77
N VAL A 101 -8.17 -9.06 -3.30
CA VAL A 101 -7.14 -8.47 -2.43
C VAL A 101 -7.71 -8.28 -1.05
N LEU A 102 -7.25 -9.07 -0.09
CA LEU A 102 -7.58 -8.86 1.32
C LEU A 102 -6.76 -7.71 1.87
N LYS A 103 -7.42 -6.77 2.51
CA LYS A 103 -6.78 -5.56 3.00
C LYS A 103 -7.42 -5.04 4.28
N PHE A 104 -6.65 -4.30 5.04
CA PHE A 104 -7.23 -3.41 6.03
C PHE A 104 -7.81 -2.16 5.37
N ASN A 105 -9.00 -1.78 5.77
CA ASN A 105 -9.49 -0.43 5.54
C ASN A 105 -8.79 0.52 6.51
N VAL A 106 -8.26 1.60 5.99
CA VAL A 106 -7.73 2.69 6.81
C VAL A 106 -8.72 3.85 6.77
N VAL A 107 -9.04 4.39 7.94
CA VAL A 107 -9.91 5.57 8.04
C VAL A 107 -9.21 6.74 7.37
N SER A 108 -9.96 7.51 6.59
CA SER A 108 -9.43 8.71 5.95
C SER A 108 -8.93 9.71 7.00
N ASP A 109 -7.69 10.14 6.86
CA ASP A 109 -7.02 11.07 7.77
C ASP A 109 -6.52 12.29 6.99
N PRO A 110 -6.75 13.52 7.47
CA PRO A 110 -6.32 14.72 6.78
C PRO A 110 -4.82 14.80 6.53
N GLY A 111 -4.00 14.27 7.45
CA GLY A 111 -2.55 14.26 7.27
C GLY A 111 -2.11 13.28 6.19
N LEU A 112 -2.73 12.09 6.10
CA LEU A 112 -2.49 11.15 4.99
C LEU A 112 -2.88 11.76 3.65
N GLN A 113 -4.05 12.40 3.58
CA GLN A 113 -4.52 13.06 2.36
C GLN A 113 -3.59 14.19 1.94
N GLN A 114 -3.21 15.07 2.88
CA GLN A 114 -2.30 16.17 2.61
C GLN A 114 -0.96 15.67 2.05
N LEU A 115 -0.36 14.67 2.68
CA LEU A 115 0.93 14.14 2.23
C LEU A 115 0.83 13.44 0.88
N HIS A 116 -0.27 12.72 0.62
CA HIS A 116 -0.55 12.17 -0.70
C HIS A 116 -0.66 13.27 -1.77
N ASP A 117 -1.40 14.34 -1.47
CA ASP A 117 -1.60 15.45 -2.41
C ASP A 117 -0.27 16.17 -2.71
N GLU A 118 0.54 16.45 -1.69
CA GLU A 118 1.87 17.06 -1.85
C GLU A 118 2.83 16.17 -2.66
N LEU A 119 2.84 14.87 -2.42
CA LEU A 119 3.62 13.92 -3.20
C LEU A 119 3.14 13.82 -4.65
N SER A 120 1.84 13.99 -4.89
CA SER A 120 1.22 13.91 -6.21
C SER A 120 1.59 15.09 -7.13
N GLU A 121 2.20 16.15 -6.59
CA GLU A 121 2.78 17.24 -7.39
C GLU A 121 4.08 16.81 -8.11
N LEU A 122 4.71 15.72 -7.69
CA LEU A 122 5.85 15.15 -8.39
C LEU A 122 5.39 14.43 -9.68
N PRO A 123 6.26 14.31 -10.70
CA PRO A 123 5.95 13.52 -11.91
C PRO A 123 5.54 12.09 -11.54
N ASN A 124 4.31 11.73 -11.87
CA ASN A 124 3.76 10.42 -11.55
C ASN A 124 2.69 9.98 -12.56
N THR A 125 2.37 8.70 -12.53
CA THR A 125 1.34 8.09 -13.39
C THR A 125 0.04 7.78 -12.65
N ASP A 126 -0.07 8.17 -11.38
CA ASP A 126 -1.32 7.99 -10.63
C ASP A 126 -2.44 8.82 -11.27
N LYS A 127 -3.54 8.12 -11.56
CA LYS A 127 -4.74 8.72 -12.18
C LYS A 127 -6.00 8.36 -11.39
N PHE A 128 -5.83 7.89 -10.16
CA PHE A 128 -6.98 7.62 -9.32
C PHE A 128 -7.60 8.95 -8.86
N PRO A 129 -8.91 9.14 -9.07
CA PRO A 129 -9.56 10.43 -8.76
C PRO A 129 -9.71 10.66 -7.24
N THR A 130 -9.43 9.65 -6.45
CA THR A 130 -9.61 9.68 -4.99
C THR A 130 -8.59 8.77 -4.34
N TYR A 131 -7.84 9.32 -3.40
CA TYR A 131 -6.97 8.53 -2.55
C TYR A 131 -7.81 7.69 -1.58
N THR A 132 -7.57 6.38 -1.57
CA THR A 132 -8.25 5.44 -0.67
C THR A 132 -7.20 4.68 0.12
N PRO A 133 -6.81 5.16 1.32
CA PRO A 133 -5.77 4.55 2.11
C PRO A 133 -6.16 3.13 2.53
N HIS A 134 -5.23 2.19 2.36
CA HIS A 134 -5.42 0.79 2.73
C HIS A 134 -4.06 0.11 2.94
N ILE A 135 -4.08 -1.04 3.62
CA ILE A 135 -2.91 -1.88 3.80
C ILE A 135 -3.24 -3.26 3.24
N THR A 136 -2.57 -3.66 2.18
CA THR A 136 -2.74 -4.99 1.58
C THR A 136 -2.20 -6.05 2.53
N ILE A 137 -2.95 -7.13 2.71
CA ILE A 137 -2.57 -8.29 3.52
C ILE A 137 -2.09 -9.42 2.60
N VAL A 138 -2.94 -9.80 1.64
CA VAL A 138 -2.69 -10.94 0.76
C VAL A 138 -3.52 -10.84 -0.51
N TYR A 139 -2.98 -11.37 -1.59
CA TYR A 139 -3.70 -11.65 -2.82
C TYR A 139 -4.26 -13.08 -2.75
N LEU A 140 -5.54 -13.26 -3.00
CA LEU A 140 -6.26 -14.52 -2.88
C LEU A 140 -6.86 -14.95 -4.21
N ASN A 141 -6.98 -16.24 -4.42
CA ASN A 141 -7.71 -16.76 -5.56
C ASN A 141 -9.13 -16.20 -5.57
N LYS A 142 -9.63 -15.94 -6.76
CA LYS A 142 -10.94 -15.32 -6.95
C LYS A 142 -12.05 -16.06 -6.20
N GLY A 143 -12.78 -15.32 -5.36
CA GLY A 143 -13.89 -15.85 -4.56
C GLY A 143 -13.49 -16.41 -3.19
N GLU A 144 -12.19 -16.64 -2.93
CA GLU A 144 -11.71 -17.20 -1.66
C GLU A 144 -11.59 -16.15 -0.55
N GLY A 145 -11.61 -14.88 -0.89
CA GLY A 145 -11.40 -13.77 0.07
C GLY A 145 -12.50 -13.59 1.10
N LYS A 146 -13.75 -13.93 0.78
CA LYS A 146 -14.92 -13.61 1.62
C LYS A 146 -14.86 -14.21 3.03
N LYS A 147 -14.26 -15.38 3.20
CA LYS A 147 -14.12 -16.06 4.50
C LYS A 147 -13.14 -15.38 5.46
N TYR A 148 -12.27 -14.50 4.95
CA TYR A 148 -11.29 -13.74 5.72
C TYR A 148 -11.73 -12.33 6.06
N VAL A 149 -12.87 -11.88 5.55
CA VAL A 149 -13.43 -10.56 5.84
C VAL A 149 -13.83 -10.46 7.30
N ASN A 150 -13.39 -9.39 7.97
CA ASN A 150 -13.77 -9.08 9.35
C ASN A 150 -14.05 -7.57 9.47
N PRO A 151 -15.30 -7.13 9.29
CA PRO A 151 -15.65 -5.71 9.36
C PRO A 151 -15.57 -5.12 10.78
N ASN A 152 -15.48 -5.98 11.79
CA ASN A 152 -15.38 -5.56 13.19
C ASN A 152 -13.91 -5.43 13.68
N TYR A 153 -12.92 -5.72 12.83
CA TYR A 153 -11.52 -5.55 13.20
C TYR A 153 -11.22 -4.06 13.38
N LYS A 154 -10.68 -3.70 14.55
CA LYS A 154 -10.30 -2.32 14.88
C LYS A 154 -8.88 -2.31 15.44
N TYR A 155 -8.06 -1.42 14.92
CA TYR A 155 -6.70 -1.25 15.39
C TYR A 155 -6.23 0.19 15.18
N SER A 156 -5.69 0.79 16.21
CA SER A 156 -5.12 2.13 16.15
C SER A 156 -3.60 2.03 16.18
N VAL A 157 -2.96 2.49 15.12
CA VAL A 157 -1.50 2.47 15.00
C VAL A 157 -0.92 3.62 15.81
N LYS A 158 -0.01 3.28 16.70
CA LYS A 158 0.76 4.25 17.48
C LYS A 158 2.20 4.29 16.96
N ASN A 159 2.80 5.47 16.99
CA ASN A 159 4.21 5.68 16.66
C ASN A 159 4.55 5.33 15.20
N ILE A 160 3.89 6.01 14.28
CA ILE A 160 4.33 6.05 12.89
C ILE A 160 5.57 6.94 12.86
N ASN A 161 6.69 6.40 12.46
CA ASN A 161 7.95 7.11 12.48
C ASN A 161 8.79 6.95 11.21
N LYS A 162 8.30 6.20 10.23
CA LYS A 162 9.06 5.94 9.01
C LYS A 162 8.21 6.02 7.76
N ILE A 163 8.69 6.81 6.82
CA ILE A 163 8.25 6.82 5.43
C ILE A 163 9.37 6.20 4.59
N VAL A 164 8.99 5.40 3.62
CA VAL A 164 9.91 4.69 2.73
C VAL A 164 9.68 5.18 1.32
N TYR A 165 10.71 5.62 0.66
CA TYR A 165 10.74 5.78 -0.78
C TYR A 165 11.43 4.56 -1.39
N SER A 166 10.72 3.83 -2.24
CA SER A 166 11.29 2.77 -3.07
C SER A 166 11.45 3.32 -4.48
N SER A 167 12.69 3.44 -4.93
CA SER A 167 12.99 3.90 -6.29
C SER A 167 12.63 2.83 -7.33
N PRO A 168 12.55 3.18 -8.62
CA PRO A 168 12.40 2.20 -9.70
C PRO A 168 13.50 1.15 -9.72
N ASP A 169 14.71 1.48 -9.27
CA ASP A 169 15.84 0.58 -9.18
C ASP A 169 15.80 -0.34 -7.93
N LYS A 170 14.68 -0.33 -7.19
CA LYS A 170 14.43 -1.10 -5.95
C LYS A 170 15.29 -0.67 -4.75
N GLU A 171 15.95 0.44 -4.82
CA GLU A 171 16.61 1.02 -3.66
C GLU A 171 15.55 1.62 -2.72
N LYS A 172 15.67 1.30 -1.43
CA LYS A 172 14.79 1.82 -0.39
C LYS A 172 15.52 2.87 0.44
N VAL A 173 14.90 4.03 0.53
CA VAL A 173 15.36 5.11 1.40
C VAL A 173 14.33 5.35 2.48
N TYR A 174 14.79 5.48 3.72
CA TYR A 174 13.95 5.64 4.89
C TYR A 174 14.07 7.06 5.44
N PHE A 175 12.92 7.68 5.64
CA PHE A 175 12.80 9.01 6.25
C PHE A 175 12.12 8.87 7.61
N GLU A 176 12.69 9.49 8.62
CA GLU A 176 12.05 9.61 9.95
C GLU A 176 11.14 10.85 9.98
N ILE A 177 9.96 10.71 10.62
CA ILE A 177 8.97 11.78 10.77
C ILE A 177 8.56 11.95 12.23
#